data_a40c7bb7df99bd4d880164d7dcd8eb1d
#
_entry.id   a40c7bb7df99bd4d880164d7dcd8eb1d
#
_cell.length_a   1.000
_cell.length_b   1.000
_cell.length_c   1.000
_cell.angle_alpha   90.00
_cell.angle_beta   90.00
_cell.angle_gamma   90.00
#
_symmetry.space_group_name_H-M   'P 1'
#
loop_
_entity.id
_entity.type
_entity.pdbx_description
1 polymer ?
#
loop_
_entity_poly.entity_id
_entity_poly.type
_entity_poly.pdbx_seq_one_letter_code
_entity_poly.pdbx_strand_id
1 'polypeptide(L)'
;MFISYKRSDSLTFAHQLHDALVAAHYKPFLDSYSISYGVDFQEYLRHELSDSSVFVFLNTPKYPMSQFTMEELTICSKLQMGILEIKTPNSSNYEEAKFSVRYELSKEITKDEKVDEAIISSIISTLENNRLEMQSFRQKALGDQLKSIYPDVIMDSDINGYESPSRKCMFFPVYHIPLSLDMQNIQSYSVKGLQVAGFYNGLYCRSDVRNHIEWLNGISPVQMLDITK
;
A
#
# COMPACT_ATOMS: atom_id res chain seq x y z
N MET A 1 -5.83 -0.71 0.86
CA MET A 1 -5.54 -0.82 2.31
C MET A 1 -5.68 -2.26 2.72
N PHE A 2 -4.83 -2.76 3.59
CA PHE A 2 -4.85 -4.15 4.04
C PHE A 2 -5.18 -4.22 5.53
N ILE A 3 -6.18 -5.03 5.92
CA ILE A 3 -6.61 -5.19 7.31
C ILE A 3 -6.23 -6.59 7.79
N SER A 4 -5.31 -6.65 8.76
CA SER A 4 -4.87 -7.88 9.43
C SER A 4 -5.51 -7.97 10.83
N TYR A 5 -6.10 -9.13 11.14
CA TYR A 5 -6.85 -9.33 12.37
C TYR A 5 -6.92 -10.80 12.76
N LYS A 6 -7.32 -11.09 13.99
CA LYS A 6 -7.61 -12.45 14.43
C LYS A 6 -9.10 -12.73 14.46
N ARG A 7 -9.55 -13.68 13.63
CA ARG A 7 -10.98 -14.04 13.49
C ARG A 7 -11.66 -14.43 14.80
N SER A 8 -10.91 -15.07 15.73
CA SER A 8 -11.48 -15.47 17.03
C SER A 8 -11.74 -14.32 17.98
N ASP A 9 -11.14 -13.14 17.75
CA ASP A 9 -11.11 -12.05 18.72
C ASP A 9 -11.83 -10.79 18.24
N SER A 10 -11.76 -10.48 16.95
CA SER A 10 -12.14 -9.17 16.43
C SER A 10 -12.84 -9.23 15.07
N LEU A 11 -13.54 -10.34 14.76
CA LEU A 11 -14.20 -10.53 13.46
C LEU A 11 -15.20 -9.42 13.14
N THR A 12 -16.13 -9.14 14.04
CA THR A 12 -17.18 -8.13 13.84
C THR A 12 -16.60 -6.73 13.70
N PHE A 13 -15.60 -6.40 14.50
CA PHE A 13 -14.93 -5.12 14.40
C PHE A 13 -14.14 -4.97 13.07
N ALA A 14 -13.45 -6.02 12.62
CA ALA A 14 -12.75 -6.00 11.33
C ALA A 14 -13.72 -5.75 10.17
N HIS A 15 -14.88 -6.40 10.18
CA HIS A 15 -15.95 -6.18 9.18
C HIS A 15 -16.53 -4.77 9.28
N GLN A 16 -16.81 -4.28 10.49
CA GLN A 16 -17.32 -2.92 10.72
C GLN A 16 -16.34 -1.86 10.18
N LEU A 17 -15.05 -2.03 10.46
CA LEU A 17 -14.01 -1.13 9.95
C LEU A 17 -13.90 -1.20 8.42
N HIS A 18 -13.93 -2.42 7.86
CA HIS A 18 -13.95 -2.63 6.41
C HIS A 18 -15.11 -1.88 5.75
N ASP A 19 -16.33 -2.08 6.24
CA ASP A 19 -17.54 -1.48 5.66
C ASP A 19 -17.54 0.06 5.79
N ALA A 20 -17.05 0.59 6.91
CA ALA A 20 -16.87 2.02 7.11
C ALA A 20 -15.82 2.63 6.16
N LEU A 21 -14.72 1.91 5.89
CA LEU A 21 -13.73 2.31 4.90
C LEU A 21 -14.29 2.29 3.48
N VAL A 22 -15.09 1.29 3.12
CA VAL A 22 -15.79 1.25 1.82
C VAL A 22 -16.76 2.43 1.70
N ALA A 23 -17.52 2.73 2.74
CA ALA A 23 -18.42 3.89 2.77
C ALA A 23 -17.67 5.23 2.61
N ALA A 24 -16.43 5.30 3.10
CA ALA A 24 -15.52 6.43 2.94
C ALA A 24 -14.74 6.40 1.60
N HIS A 25 -15.17 5.59 0.63
CA HIS A 25 -14.58 5.43 -0.71
C HIS A 25 -13.16 4.87 -0.77
N TYR A 26 -12.71 4.18 0.28
CA TYR A 26 -11.47 3.40 0.23
C TYR A 26 -11.72 2.00 -0.35
N LYS A 27 -10.63 1.32 -0.72
CA LYS A 27 -10.63 -0.08 -1.17
C LYS A 27 -9.87 -0.93 -0.13
N PRO A 28 -10.52 -1.30 0.99
CA PRO A 28 -9.90 -2.18 1.97
C PRO A 28 -9.88 -3.62 1.46
N PHE A 29 -8.80 -4.32 1.74
CA PHE A 29 -8.71 -5.77 1.62
C PHE A 29 -8.91 -6.41 2.99
N LEU A 30 -9.79 -7.40 3.07
CA LEU A 30 -10.03 -8.22 4.24
C LEU A 30 -10.11 -9.68 3.79
N ASP A 31 -9.29 -10.56 4.36
CA ASP A 31 -9.12 -11.96 3.93
C ASP A 31 -10.42 -12.78 3.93
N SER A 32 -11.36 -12.46 4.83
CA SER A 32 -12.64 -13.14 4.91
C SER A 32 -13.60 -12.88 3.73
N TYR A 33 -13.37 -11.81 2.96
CA TYR A 33 -14.23 -11.43 1.83
C TYR A 33 -13.64 -11.78 0.45
N SER A 34 -12.34 -12.02 0.36
CA SER A 34 -11.63 -11.83 -0.91
C SER A 34 -10.97 -13.09 -1.49
N ILE A 35 -11.02 -14.26 -0.83
CA ILE A 35 -10.19 -15.39 -1.26
C ILE A 35 -11.02 -16.48 -1.95
N SER A 36 -10.72 -16.68 -3.25
CA SER A 36 -11.24 -17.79 -4.04
C SER A 36 -10.40 -19.06 -3.84
N TYR A 37 -11.05 -20.23 -3.88
CA TYR A 37 -10.37 -21.52 -3.78
C TYR A 37 -9.39 -21.72 -4.95
N GLY A 38 -8.16 -22.21 -4.65
CA GLY A 38 -7.20 -22.68 -5.66
C GLY A 38 -6.03 -21.74 -6.00
N VAL A 39 -5.89 -20.61 -5.32
CA VAL A 39 -4.75 -19.70 -5.45
C VAL A 39 -3.70 -20.00 -4.37
N ASP A 40 -2.41 -19.83 -4.68
CA ASP A 40 -1.38 -19.77 -3.63
C ASP A 40 -1.72 -18.59 -2.71
N PHE A 41 -2.27 -18.94 -1.56
CA PHE A 41 -2.80 -18.00 -0.57
C PHE A 41 -1.74 -16.98 -0.13
N GLN A 42 -0.50 -17.43 0.03
CA GLN A 42 0.59 -16.58 0.51
C GLN A 42 1.04 -15.58 -0.56
N GLU A 43 1.16 -16.03 -1.80
CA GLU A 43 1.50 -15.15 -2.92
C GLU A 43 0.42 -14.10 -3.15
N TYR A 44 -0.85 -14.51 -3.05
CA TYR A 44 -1.99 -13.61 -3.18
C TYR A 44 -1.99 -12.54 -2.08
N LEU A 45 -1.81 -12.92 -0.81
CA LEU A 45 -1.75 -11.96 0.31
C LEU A 45 -0.59 -10.98 0.17
N ARG A 46 0.61 -11.45 -0.23
CA ARG A 46 1.76 -10.57 -0.46
C ARG A 46 1.50 -9.57 -1.58
N HIS A 47 0.81 -10.00 -2.63
CA HIS A 47 0.42 -9.12 -3.73
C HIS A 47 -0.56 -8.04 -3.28
N GLU A 48 -1.66 -8.41 -2.61
CA GLU A 48 -2.65 -7.47 -2.08
C GLU A 48 -2.04 -6.49 -1.07
N LEU A 49 -1.12 -6.99 -0.25
CA LEU A 49 -0.37 -6.14 0.67
C LEU A 49 0.50 -5.15 -0.09
N SER A 50 1.24 -5.61 -1.12
CA SER A 50 2.13 -4.74 -1.91
C SER A 50 1.37 -3.68 -2.72
N ASP A 51 0.13 -3.95 -3.11
CA ASP A 51 -0.76 -3.00 -3.78
C ASP A 51 -1.48 -2.04 -2.80
N SER A 52 -1.27 -2.22 -1.52
CA SER A 52 -1.88 -1.41 -0.47
C SER A 52 -1.03 -0.17 -0.14
N SER A 53 -1.68 0.91 0.28
CA SER A 53 -1.02 2.14 0.76
C SER A 53 -0.84 2.16 2.27
N VAL A 54 -1.70 1.45 3.00
CA VAL A 54 -1.69 1.35 4.47
C VAL A 54 -1.98 -0.08 4.89
N PHE A 55 -1.26 -0.52 5.90
CA PHE A 55 -1.47 -1.75 6.64
C PHE A 55 -2.10 -1.41 7.99
N VAL A 56 -3.26 -1.99 8.27
CA VAL A 56 -3.97 -1.84 9.55
C VAL A 56 -3.96 -3.19 10.24
N PHE A 57 -3.53 -3.27 11.49
CA PHE A 57 -3.64 -4.49 12.25
C PHE A 57 -4.34 -4.29 13.59
N LEU A 58 -5.27 -5.21 13.88
CA LEU A 58 -6.04 -5.22 15.11
C LEU A 58 -5.28 -6.03 16.16
N ASN A 59 -4.52 -5.33 17.00
CA ASN A 59 -3.72 -5.94 18.06
C ASN A 59 -4.61 -6.26 19.28
N THR A 60 -5.04 -7.52 19.36
CA THR A 60 -5.84 -8.08 20.45
C THR A 60 -4.98 -9.02 21.30
N PRO A 61 -5.37 -9.37 22.55
CA PRO A 61 -4.56 -10.21 23.44
C PRO A 61 -4.16 -11.57 22.85
N LYS A 62 -4.98 -12.11 21.95
CA LYS A 62 -4.70 -13.38 21.26
C LYS A 62 -4.21 -13.21 19.83
N TYR A 63 -4.00 -11.96 19.36
CA TYR A 63 -3.40 -11.74 18.05
C TYR A 63 -1.96 -12.26 18.08
N PRO A 64 -1.63 -13.31 17.35
CA PRO A 64 -0.31 -13.90 17.47
C PRO A 64 0.70 -13.03 16.76
N MET A 65 1.86 -12.81 17.37
CA MET A 65 3.12 -12.59 16.66
C MET A 65 3.46 -13.86 15.87
N SER A 66 2.67 -14.18 14.88
CA SER A 66 2.96 -15.29 13.99
C SER A 66 4.10 -14.90 13.05
N GLN A 67 4.79 -15.87 12.51
CA GLN A 67 5.77 -15.64 11.44
C GLN A 67 5.15 -14.81 10.29
N PHE A 68 3.87 -15.01 10.02
CA PHE A 68 3.11 -14.27 8.99
C PHE A 68 2.97 -12.79 9.32
N THR A 69 2.60 -12.43 10.54
CA THR A 69 2.47 -11.02 10.95
C THR A 69 3.81 -10.29 10.87
N MET A 70 4.90 -10.96 11.26
CA MET A 70 6.25 -10.40 11.14
C MET A 70 6.67 -10.22 9.69
N GLU A 71 6.29 -11.15 8.81
CA GLU A 71 6.52 -11.03 7.37
C GLU A 71 5.72 -9.86 6.78
N GLU A 72 4.44 -9.73 7.10
CA GLU A 72 3.58 -8.60 6.69
C GLU A 72 4.17 -7.25 7.12
N LEU A 73 4.57 -7.10 8.39
CA LEU A 73 5.22 -5.89 8.89
C LEU A 73 6.55 -5.61 8.18
N THR A 74 7.32 -6.66 7.89
CA THR A 74 8.59 -6.53 7.15
C THR A 74 8.35 -6.03 5.72
N ILE A 75 7.33 -6.56 5.05
CA ILE A 75 6.91 -6.10 3.71
C ILE A 75 6.49 -4.64 3.77
N CYS A 76 5.63 -4.27 4.72
CA CYS A 76 5.16 -2.89 4.91
C CYS A 76 6.33 -1.91 5.11
N SER A 77 7.30 -2.27 5.94
CA SER A 77 8.48 -1.46 6.19
C SER A 77 9.36 -1.29 4.95
N LYS A 78 9.57 -2.37 4.18
CA LYS A 78 10.33 -2.32 2.92
C LYS A 78 9.65 -1.48 1.84
N LEU A 79 8.32 -1.51 1.78
CA LEU A 79 7.52 -0.73 0.83
C LEU A 79 7.22 0.68 1.35
N GLN A 80 7.65 1.01 2.56
CA GLN A 80 7.38 2.29 3.23
C GLN A 80 5.89 2.63 3.28
N MET A 81 5.08 1.63 3.60
CA MET A 81 3.64 1.78 3.79
C MET A 81 3.34 2.45 5.13
N GLY A 82 2.20 3.13 5.21
CA GLY A 82 1.64 3.51 6.50
C GLY A 82 1.26 2.27 7.31
N ILE A 83 1.59 2.25 8.59
CA ILE A 83 1.21 1.17 9.50
C ILE A 83 0.38 1.77 10.63
N LEU A 84 -0.87 1.31 10.76
CA LEU A 84 -1.75 1.66 11.85
C LEU A 84 -2.00 0.45 12.74
N GLU A 85 -1.50 0.52 13.97
CA GLU A 85 -1.84 -0.43 15.03
C GLU A 85 -3.10 0.05 15.76
N ILE A 86 -4.16 -0.76 15.76
CA ILE A 86 -5.32 -0.56 16.63
C ILE A 86 -5.15 -1.51 17.81
N LYS A 87 -4.76 -0.96 18.96
CA LYS A 87 -4.38 -1.71 20.14
C LYS A 87 -5.49 -1.77 21.17
N THR A 88 -5.80 -2.97 21.65
CA THR A 88 -6.67 -3.17 22.80
C THR A 88 -5.85 -3.22 24.10
N PRO A 89 -6.46 -2.96 25.28
CA PRO A 89 -5.82 -3.26 26.56
C PRO A 89 -5.31 -4.70 26.62
N ASN A 90 -4.29 -4.97 27.43
CA ASN A 90 -3.69 -6.30 27.65
C ASN A 90 -3.14 -7.00 26.38
N SER A 91 -3.13 -6.36 25.21
CA SER A 91 -2.47 -6.88 24.05
C SER A 91 -0.95 -6.71 24.13
N SER A 92 -0.21 -7.52 23.38
CA SER A 92 1.26 -7.47 23.35
C SER A 92 1.77 -6.12 22.83
N ASN A 93 2.92 -5.68 23.34
CA ASN A 93 3.65 -4.57 22.73
C ASN A 93 4.50 -5.12 21.59
N TYR A 94 4.39 -4.52 20.43
CA TYR A 94 5.28 -4.74 19.32
C TYR A 94 6.35 -3.64 19.30
N GLU A 95 7.56 -3.98 18.87
CA GLU A 95 8.52 -2.97 18.48
C GLU A 95 7.93 -2.17 17.35
N GLU A 96 7.88 -0.85 17.51
CA GLU A 96 7.26 0.03 16.52
C GLU A 96 8.06 -0.06 15.22
N ALA A 97 7.39 -0.43 14.15
CA ALA A 97 7.93 -0.25 12.82
C ALA A 97 8.21 1.25 12.60
N LYS A 98 9.24 1.59 11.83
CA LYS A 98 9.71 2.97 11.62
C LYS A 98 8.59 3.99 11.30
N PHE A 99 7.44 3.53 10.81
CA PHE A 99 6.33 4.36 10.37
C PHE A 99 5.00 3.92 10.97
N SER A 100 5.01 3.33 12.18
CA SER A 100 3.77 2.92 12.84
C SER A 100 3.13 4.08 13.59
N VAL A 101 1.81 4.14 13.47
CA VAL A 101 0.95 4.98 14.29
C VAL A 101 0.06 4.06 15.11
N ARG A 102 -0.15 4.38 16.38
CA ARG A 102 -0.98 3.59 17.30
C ARG A 102 -2.26 4.32 17.64
N TYR A 103 -3.37 3.59 17.55
CA TYR A 103 -4.66 4.00 18.08
C TYR A 103 -5.03 3.07 19.25
N GLU A 104 -5.11 3.61 20.46
CA GLU A 104 -5.42 2.83 21.66
C GLU A 104 -6.91 2.82 21.95
N LEU A 105 -7.50 1.62 22.06
CA LEU A 105 -8.87 1.43 22.52
C LEU A 105 -8.91 1.38 24.05
N SER A 106 -9.93 1.98 24.64
CA SER A 106 -10.09 2.04 26.09
C SER A 106 -10.59 0.73 26.71
N LYS A 107 -11.08 -0.20 25.88
CA LYS A 107 -11.62 -1.50 26.33
C LYS A 107 -11.20 -2.63 25.40
N GLU A 108 -11.24 -3.85 25.93
CA GLU A 108 -11.10 -5.07 25.15
C GLU A 108 -12.24 -5.21 24.14
N ILE A 109 -11.96 -5.91 23.04
CA ILE A 109 -12.95 -6.25 22.02
C ILE A 109 -13.17 -7.75 22.05
N THR A 110 -14.40 -8.18 21.92
CA THR A 110 -14.77 -9.58 21.71
C THR A 110 -15.12 -9.83 20.24
N LYS A 111 -15.14 -11.12 19.85
CA LYS A 111 -15.38 -11.55 18.46
C LYS A 111 -16.62 -10.91 17.83
N ASP A 112 -17.70 -10.82 18.60
CA ASP A 112 -19.03 -10.42 18.11
C ASP A 112 -19.39 -8.97 18.51
N GLU A 113 -18.44 -8.23 19.12
CA GLU A 113 -18.66 -6.88 19.60
C GLU A 113 -18.47 -5.84 18.51
N LYS A 114 -19.41 -4.89 18.42
CA LYS A 114 -19.29 -3.69 17.62
C LYS A 114 -18.63 -2.58 18.42
N VAL A 115 -17.84 -1.79 17.73
CA VAL A 115 -17.22 -0.57 18.26
C VAL A 115 -18.09 0.63 17.92
N ASP A 116 -18.06 1.65 18.78
CA ASP A 116 -18.79 2.90 18.57
C ASP A 116 -18.39 3.57 17.25
N GLU A 117 -19.37 4.12 16.53
CA GLU A 117 -19.15 4.79 15.24
C GLU A 117 -18.21 6.01 15.34
N ALA A 118 -18.23 6.70 16.49
CA ALA A 118 -17.30 7.80 16.75
C ALA A 118 -15.85 7.32 16.84
N ILE A 119 -15.62 6.14 17.41
CA ILE A 119 -14.30 5.50 17.45
C ILE A 119 -13.87 5.09 16.04
N ILE A 120 -14.76 4.48 15.26
CA ILE A 120 -14.48 4.12 13.84
C ILE A 120 -14.09 5.37 13.04
N SER A 121 -14.83 6.46 13.17
CA SER A 121 -14.53 7.73 12.49
C SER A 121 -13.17 8.30 12.90
N SER A 122 -12.82 8.21 14.18
CA SER A 122 -11.52 8.63 14.69
C SER A 122 -10.36 7.76 14.15
N ILE A 123 -10.58 6.44 14.06
CA ILE A 123 -9.63 5.51 13.45
C ILE A 123 -9.40 5.85 11.97
N ILE A 124 -10.47 6.12 11.22
CA ILE A 124 -10.38 6.49 9.79
C ILE A 124 -9.60 7.80 9.62
N SER A 125 -9.84 8.80 10.48
CA SER A 125 -9.10 10.05 10.46
C SER A 125 -7.60 9.85 10.75
N THR A 126 -7.27 9.03 11.75
CA THR A 126 -5.88 8.67 12.08
C THR A 126 -5.20 7.95 10.92
N LEU A 127 -5.91 7.02 10.29
CA LEU A 127 -5.43 6.27 9.13
C LEU A 127 -5.14 7.19 7.94
N GLU A 128 -6.03 8.15 7.66
CA GLU A 128 -5.86 9.08 6.54
C GLU A 128 -4.66 10.01 6.76
N ASN A 129 -4.47 10.50 7.98
CA ASN A 129 -3.30 11.32 8.32
C ASN A 129 -1.99 10.51 8.12
N ASN A 130 -1.96 9.27 8.60
CA ASN A 130 -0.81 8.37 8.40
C ASN A 130 -0.56 8.09 6.91
N ARG A 131 -1.63 7.86 6.13
CA ARG A 131 -1.53 7.63 4.68
C ARG A 131 -0.91 8.83 3.95
N LEU A 132 -1.35 10.04 4.26
CA LEU A 132 -0.86 11.28 3.64
C LEU A 132 0.60 11.55 4.00
N GLU A 133 0.97 11.36 5.27
CA GLU A 133 2.35 11.49 5.72
C GLU A 133 3.26 10.50 4.99
N MET A 134 2.86 9.24 4.92
CA MET A 134 3.64 8.19 4.27
C MET A 134 3.74 8.35 2.76
N GLN A 135 2.78 9.00 2.12
CA GLN A 135 2.85 9.28 0.68
C GLN A 135 4.09 10.09 0.31
N SER A 136 4.43 11.10 1.11
CA SER A 136 5.63 11.93 0.88
C SER A 136 6.94 11.13 1.04
N PHE A 137 6.99 10.23 2.02
CA PHE A 137 8.14 9.32 2.21
C PHE A 137 8.29 8.34 1.05
N ARG A 138 7.19 7.73 0.58
CA ARG A 138 7.21 6.83 -0.57
C ARG A 138 7.67 7.54 -1.84
N GLN A 139 7.17 8.76 -2.08
CA GLN A 139 7.60 9.58 -3.20
C GLN A 139 9.10 9.83 -3.19
N LYS A 140 9.64 10.25 -2.03
CA LYS A 140 11.07 10.47 -1.88
C LYS A 140 11.86 9.20 -2.11
N ALA A 141 11.46 8.07 -1.53
CA ALA A 141 12.15 6.80 -1.69
C ALA A 141 12.17 6.31 -3.14
N LEU A 142 11.03 6.39 -3.84
CA LEU A 142 10.95 6.06 -5.26
C LEU A 142 11.84 6.99 -6.10
N GLY A 143 11.82 8.29 -5.80
CA GLY A 143 12.69 9.26 -6.46
C GLY A 143 14.18 9.00 -6.24
N ASP A 144 14.58 8.65 -5.03
CA ASP A 144 15.98 8.30 -4.71
C ASP A 144 16.42 7.01 -5.44
N GLN A 145 15.54 6.01 -5.55
CA GLN A 145 15.78 4.82 -6.35
C GLN A 145 15.90 5.16 -7.84
N LEU A 146 15.01 5.99 -8.39
CA LEU A 146 15.09 6.43 -9.78
C LEU A 146 16.41 7.15 -10.05
N LYS A 147 16.87 8.02 -9.15
CA LYS A 147 18.16 8.71 -9.23
C LYS A 147 19.36 7.77 -9.22
N SER A 148 19.26 6.65 -8.53
CA SER A 148 20.33 5.64 -8.55
C SER A 148 20.51 4.98 -9.91
N ILE A 149 19.40 4.88 -10.69
CA ILE A 149 19.40 4.31 -12.06
C ILE A 149 19.69 5.39 -13.11
N TYR A 150 19.13 6.58 -12.91
CA TYR A 150 19.26 7.75 -13.79
C TYR A 150 19.75 8.96 -13.00
N PRO A 151 21.07 9.16 -12.85
CA PRO A 151 21.64 10.19 -11.98
C PRO A 151 21.33 11.64 -12.38
N ASP A 152 20.92 11.87 -13.63
CA ASP A 152 20.59 13.17 -14.17
C ASP A 152 19.14 13.62 -13.94
N VAL A 153 18.30 12.79 -13.27
CA VAL A 153 16.90 13.14 -13.06
C VAL A 153 16.73 14.26 -12.03
N ILE A 154 15.88 15.20 -12.39
CA ILE A 154 15.53 16.37 -11.60
C ILE A 154 14.04 16.29 -11.30
N MET A 155 13.64 16.48 -10.04
CA MET A 155 12.23 16.52 -9.65
C MET A 155 11.57 17.81 -10.14
N ASP A 156 10.45 17.66 -10.82
CA ASP A 156 9.52 18.74 -11.13
C ASP A 156 8.32 18.64 -10.18
N SER A 157 8.22 19.58 -9.24
CA SER A 157 7.17 19.57 -8.22
C SER A 157 5.79 19.97 -8.76
N ASP A 158 5.74 20.70 -9.86
CA ASP A 158 4.48 21.22 -10.42
C ASP A 158 3.64 20.10 -11.03
N ILE A 159 4.32 19.09 -11.60
CA ILE A 159 3.67 17.94 -12.23
C ILE A 159 3.89 16.66 -11.46
N ASN A 160 4.57 16.72 -10.30
CA ASN A 160 4.92 15.54 -9.50
C ASN A 160 5.66 14.46 -10.32
N GLY A 161 6.62 14.88 -11.15
CA GLY A 161 7.39 14.03 -12.04
C GLY A 161 8.89 14.25 -11.90
N TYR A 162 9.66 13.49 -12.67
CA TYR A 162 11.12 13.57 -12.70
C TYR A 162 11.60 13.67 -14.16
N GLU A 163 12.24 14.77 -14.53
CA GLU A 163 12.81 14.96 -15.86
C GLU A 163 14.24 14.42 -15.93
N SER A 164 14.54 13.64 -16.96
CA SER A 164 15.91 13.31 -17.37
C SER A 164 16.25 14.06 -18.66
N PRO A 165 17.04 15.14 -18.58
CA PRO A 165 17.42 15.93 -19.75
C PRO A 165 18.21 15.11 -20.78
N SER A 166 19.12 14.24 -20.33
CA SER A 166 19.95 13.42 -21.24
C SER A 166 19.14 12.42 -22.05
N ARG A 167 18.03 11.92 -21.48
CA ARG A 167 17.14 10.95 -22.14
C ARG A 167 15.95 11.58 -22.83
N LYS A 168 15.71 12.88 -22.62
CA LYS A 168 14.51 13.57 -23.06
C LYS A 168 13.24 12.82 -22.62
N CYS A 169 13.23 12.40 -21.35
CA CYS A 169 12.15 11.61 -20.77
C CYS A 169 11.67 12.22 -19.45
N MET A 170 10.35 12.22 -19.27
CA MET A 170 9.69 12.53 -18.02
C MET A 170 9.22 11.24 -17.37
N PHE A 171 9.56 11.03 -16.09
CA PHE A 171 9.20 9.87 -15.31
C PHE A 171 8.16 10.24 -14.25
N PHE A 172 7.10 9.43 -14.13
CA PHE A 172 6.02 9.63 -13.17
C PHE A 172 5.96 8.47 -12.16
N PRO A 173 5.95 8.76 -10.85
CA PRO A 173 5.85 7.72 -9.83
C PRO A 173 4.45 7.10 -9.82
N VAL A 174 4.41 5.77 -9.76
CA VAL A 174 3.19 4.98 -9.53
C VAL A 174 3.35 4.26 -8.20
N TYR A 175 2.46 4.57 -7.24
CA TYR A 175 2.58 4.12 -5.84
C TYR A 175 1.90 2.78 -5.55
N HIS A 176 1.40 2.12 -6.56
CA HIS A 176 0.74 0.81 -6.54
C HIS A 176 1.23 -0.03 -7.73
N ILE A 177 0.71 -1.23 -7.86
CA ILE A 177 0.98 -2.06 -9.04
C ILE A 177 0.33 -1.40 -10.26
N PRO A 178 1.08 -1.09 -11.33
CA PRO A 178 0.58 -0.32 -12.47
C PRO A 178 -0.61 -0.96 -13.18
N LEU A 179 -1.57 -0.12 -13.54
CA LEU A 179 -2.73 -0.47 -14.33
C LEU A 179 -2.67 0.22 -15.71
N SER A 180 -3.48 -0.24 -16.66
CA SER A 180 -3.59 0.43 -17.97
C SER A 180 -4.05 1.89 -17.86
N LEU A 181 -4.83 2.23 -16.83
CA LEU A 181 -5.26 3.59 -16.55
C LEU A 181 -4.08 4.50 -16.18
N ASP A 182 -3.08 3.99 -15.46
CA ASP A 182 -1.88 4.76 -15.12
C ASP A 182 -1.11 5.13 -16.38
N MET A 183 -0.99 4.19 -17.32
CA MET A 183 -0.35 4.45 -18.63
C MET A 183 -1.10 5.53 -19.41
N GLN A 184 -2.43 5.49 -19.43
CA GLN A 184 -3.25 6.51 -20.08
C GLN A 184 -3.07 7.89 -19.43
N ASN A 185 -3.09 7.94 -18.11
CA ASN A 185 -2.87 9.17 -17.36
C ASN A 185 -1.48 9.76 -17.64
N ILE A 186 -0.43 8.94 -17.60
CA ILE A 186 0.94 9.37 -17.89
C ILE A 186 1.08 9.83 -19.35
N GLN A 187 0.42 9.15 -20.28
CA GLN A 187 0.43 9.55 -21.69
C GLN A 187 -0.15 10.96 -21.89
N SER A 188 -1.09 11.40 -21.05
CA SER A 188 -1.66 12.76 -21.14
C SER A 188 -0.64 13.87 -20.92
N TYR A 189 0.49 13.57 -20.26
CA TYR A 189 1.61 14.49 -20.07
C TYR A 189 2.60 14.50 -21.24
N SER A 190 2.36 13.72 -22.31
CA SER A 190 3.25 13.67 -23.47
C SER A 190 3.28 15.01 -24.19
N VAL A 191 4.48 15.59 -24.29
CA VAL A 191 4.73 16.82 -25.02
C VAL A 191 5.59 16.49 -26.24
N LYS A 192 5.48 17.24 -27.33
CA LYS A 192 6.22 16.99 -28.54
C LYS A 192 7.74 16.98 -28.28
N GLY A 193 8.39 15.85 -28.55
CA GLY A 193 9.83 15.67 -28.40
C GLY A 193 10.27 15.19 -27.00
N LEU A 194 9.34 14.98 -26.07
CA LEU A 194 9.61 14.41 -24.75
C LEU A 194 8.92 13.03 -24.63
N GLN A 195 9.66 12.01 -24.22
CA GLN A 195 9.09 10.72 -23.86
C GLN A 195 8.49 10.78 -22.47
N VAL A 196 7.50 9.94 -22.18
CA VAL A 196 6.91 9.78 -20.84
C VAL A 196 6.97 8.32 -20.41
N ALA A 197 7.30 8.08 -19.16
CA ALA A 197 7.34 6.75 -18.57
C ALA A 197 6.81 6.78 -17.13
N GLY A 198 6.20 5.68 -16.69
CA GLY A 198 5.92 5.45 -15.29
C GLY A 198 7.03 4.65 -14.62
N PHE A 199 7.17 4.77 -13.31
CA PHE A 199 8.05 3.91 -12.52
C PHE A 199 7.40 3.50 -11.20
N TYR A 200 7.66 2.27 -10.79
CA TYR A 200 7.01 1.66 -9.62
C TYR A 200 7.94 0.68 -8.89
N ASN A 201 7.58 0.36 -7.66
CA ASN A 201 8.25 -0.69 -6.88
C ASN A 201 7.53 -2.03 -7.11
N GLY A 202 8.15 -2.94 -7.88
CA GLY A 202 7.60 -4.26 -8.21
C GLY A 202 8.05 -5.39 -7.29
N LEU A 203 8.60 -5.09 -6.11
CA LEU A 203 9.28 -6.07 -5.25
C LEU A 203 8.45 -7.32 -4.94
N TYR A 204 7.13 -7.17 -4.72
CA TYR A 204 6.21 -8.28 -4.42
C TYR A 204 5.12 -8.45 -5.48
N CYS A 205 5.33 -7.90 -6.68
CA CYS A 205 4.40 -8.07 -7.79
C CYS A 205 4.36 -9.53 -8.24
N ARG A 206 3.17 -10.10 -8.35
CA ARG A 206 2.96 -11.46 -8.86
C ARG A 206 3.49 -11.63 -10.27
N SER A 207 3.94 -12.82 -10.60
CA SER A 207 4.55 -13.13 -11.91
C SER A 207 3.58 -12.92 -13.09
N ASP A 208 2.31 -13.31 -12.93
CA ASP A 208 1.28 -13.13 -13.95
C ASP A 208 0.97 -11.65 -14.19
N VAL A 209 0.89 -10.84 -13.14
CA VAL A 209 0.69 -9.39 -13.24
C VAL A 209 1.92 -8.70 -13.84
N ARG A 210 3.12 -9.13 -13.45
CA ARG A 210 4.38 -8.63 -14.05
C ARG A 210 4.44 -8.90 -15.55
N ASN A 211 4.10 -10.12 -15.98
CA ASN A 211 4.02 -10.49 -17.38
C ASN A 211 2.97 -9.64 -18.13
N HIS A 212 1.85 -9.33 -17.49
CA HIS A 212 0.84 -8.44 -18.07
C HIS A 212 1.37 -7.00 -18.25
N ILE A 213 2.10 -6.47 -17.26
CA ILE A 213 2.74 -5.14 -17.37
C ILE A 213 3.77 -5.15 -18.51
N GLU A 214 4.59 -6.20 -18.64
CA GLU A 214 5.55 -6.35 -19.72
C GLU A 214 4.87 -6.42 -21.11
N TRP A 215 3.75 -7.13 -21.20
CA TRP A 215 2.93 -7.13 -22.42
C TRP A 215 2.35 -5.73 -22.73
N LEU A 216 1.82 -5.02 -21.74
CA LEU A 216 1.35 -3.63 -21.90
C LEU A 216 2.47 -2.70 -22.38
N ASN A 217 3.69 -2.85 -21.84
CA ASN A 217 4.86 -2.10 -22.29
C ASN A 217 5.20 -2.36 -23.77
N GLY A 218 4.88 -3.54 -24.28
CA GLY A 218 5.10 -3.89 -25.69
C GLY A 218 4.14 -3.21 -26.68
N ILE A 219 2.97 -2.76 -26.22
CA ILE A 219 1.92 -2.17 -27.06
C ILE A 219 1.61 -0.71 -26.73
N SER A 220 2.06 -0.19 -25.58
CA SER A 220 1.82 1.18 -25.14
C SER A 220 3.00 2.10 -25.55
N PRO A 221 2.74 3.37 -25.89
CA PRO A 221 3.78 4.38 -26.04
C PRO A 221 4.41 4.78 -24.71
N VAL A 222 3.76 4.46 -23.57
CA VAL A 222 4.25 4.71 -22.21
C VAL A 222 4.85 3.43 -21.67
N GLN A 223 6.06 3.50 -21.13
CA GLN A 223 6.74 2.39 -20.48
C GLN A 223 6.54 2.46 -18.97
N MET A 224 6.29 1.32 -18.34
CA MET A 224 6.29 1.15 -16.87
C MET A 224 7.58 0.47 -16.44
N LEU A 225 8.40 1.17 -15.68
CA LEU A 225 9.71 0.71 -15.22
C LEU A 225 9.61 0.15 -13.81
N ASP A 226 9.93 -1.13 -13.64
CA ASP A 226 10.13 -1.72 -12.33
C ASP A 226 11.54 -1.34 -11.82
N ILE A 227 11.60 -0.43 -10.86
CA ILE A 227 12.86 0.08 -10.32
C ILE A 227 13.51 -0.83 -9.27
N THR A 228 12.96 -2.03 -9.06
CA THR A 228 13.53 -3.05 -8.16
C THR A 228 14.33 -4.12 -8.89
N LYS A 229 14.39 -4.04 -10.23
CA LYS A 229 15.15 -4.98 -11.11
C LYS A 229 16.60 -4.56 -11.34
#